data_7462dfb9b41e72f7b6d6ebbe197a578a
#
_entry.id   7462dfb9b41e72f7b6d6ebbe197a578a
#
_cell.length_a   1.000
_cell.length_b   1.000
_cell.length_c   1.000
_cell.angle_alpha   90.00
_cell.angle_beta   90.00
_cell.angle_gamma   90.00
#
_symmetry.space_group_name_H-M   'P 1'
#
loop_
_entity.id
_entity.type
_entity.pdbx_description
1 polymer ?
#
loop_
_entity_poly.entity_id
_entity_poly.type
_entity_poly.pdbx_seq_one_letter_code
_entity_poly.pdbx_strand_id
1 'polypeptide(L)'
;MRGFLCSIDDIVWDAVEVGWTRSEAAKSTWDKAVVAAANANSKALNAIFCGVSPDEFHRISHITVAKETWEILETTYEGTKKVKDTKLQMLTTRFEELKMSEDESFNSFYSRLNEVVVSKFNLGEKMEDSKIVRKILRSLPESFRAKVTAIEESKDLDDIKVQKLVGSLQAYEMSLPNQ
;
A
#
# COMPACT_ATOMS: atom_id res chain seq x y z
N MET A 1 -9.30 -4.93 7.05
CA MET A 1 -9.72 -6.34 7.31
C MET A 1 -8.57 -7.24 7.77
N ARG A 2 -7.39 -7.27 7.11
CA ARG A 2 -6.23 -8.08 7.55
C ARG A 2 -5.88 -7.88 9.03
N GLY A 3 -5.71 -6.64 9.50
CA GLY A 3 -5.40 -6.36 10.91
C GLY A 3 -6.46 -6.87 11.90
N PHE A 4 -7.73 -6.90 11.50
CA PHE A 4 -8.80 -7.47 12.30
C PHE A 4 -8.68 -9.00 12.39
N LEU A 5 -8.40 -9.68 11.28
CA LEU A 5 -8.20 -11.15 11.27
C LEU A 5 -6.99 -11.55 12.13
N CYS A 6 -5.86 -10.84 12.00
CA CYS A 6 -4.68 -11.08 12.86
C CYS A 6 -4.96 -10.82 14.36
N SER A 7 -5.87 -9.89 14.69
CA SER A 7 -6.21 -9.59 16.08
C SER A 7 -7.09 -10.66 16.75
N ILE A 8 -7.71 -11.53 15.97
CA ILE A 8 -8.52 -12.64 16.51
C ILE A 8 -7.59 -13.78 16.99
N ASP A 9 -6.68 -14.20 16.12
CA ASP A 9 -5.69 -15.25 16.38
C ASP A 9 -4.75 -15.35 15.17
N ASP A 10 -3.45 -15.55 15.36
CA ASP A 10 -2.49 -15.70 14.25
C ASP A 10 -2.87 -16.87 13.33
N ILE A 11 -3.39 -17.97 13.90
CA ILE A 11 -3.86 -19.15 13.14
C ILE A 11 -5.04 -18.80 12.20
N VAL A 12 -5.82 -17.78 12.53
CA VAL A 12 -6.96 -17.34 11.68
C VAL A 12 -6.45 -16.68 10.41
N TRP A 13 -5.35 -15.89 10.49
CA TRP A 13 -4.73 -15.34 9.31
C TRP A 13 -4.04 -16.41 8.46
N ASP A 14 -3.39 -17.39 9.09
CA ASP A 14 -2.79 -18.53 8.39
C ASP A 14 -3.81 -19.30 7.53
N ALA A 15 -5.05 -19.43 8.00
CA ALA A 15 -6.12 -20.06 7.22
C ALA A 15 -6.49 -19.29 5.95
N VAL A 16 -6.25 -17.96 5.92
CA VAL A 16 -6.44 -17.10 4.73
C VAL A 16 -5.22 -17.15 3.83
N GLU A 17 -4.02 -17.09 4.38
CA GLU A 17 -2.77 -17.00 3.62
C GLU A 17 -2.36 -18.36 3.03
N VAL A 18 -2.32 -19.39 3.87
CA VAL A 18 -1.91 -20.75 3.48
C VAL A 18 -3.08 -21.52 2.88
N GLY A 19 -4.28 -21.33 3.45
CA GLY A 19 -5.50 -22.03 3.09
C GLY A 19 -5.75 -23.27 3.95
N TRP A 20 -6.95 -23.82 3.80
CA TRP A 20 -7.40 -25.02 4.49
C TRP A 20 -8.05 -25.99 3.49
N THR A 21 -7.71 -27.27 3.59
CA THR A 21 -8.35 -28.32 2.81
C THR A 21 -9.10 -29.23 3.76
N ARG A 22 -10.37 -29.49 3.42
CA ARG A 22 -11.20 -30.41 4.22
C ARG A 22 -10.63 -31.82 4.12
N SER A 23 -10.38 -32.44 5.28
CA SER A 23 -10.02 -33.85 5.34
C SER A 23 -11.20 -34.73 4.91
N GLU A 24 -10.94 -35.74 4.07
CA GLU A 24 -11.92 -36.72 3.66
C GLU A 24 -12.31 -37.70 4.79
N ALA A 25 -11.47 -37.79 5.82
CA ALA A 25 -11.71 -38.64 6.99
C ALA A 25 -12.93 -38.17 7.80
N ALA A 26 -13.58 -39.10 8.44
CA ALA A 26 -14.72 -38.79 9.33
C ALA A 26 -14.26 -37.82 10.44
N LYS A 27 -15.08 -36.82 10.79
CA LYS A 27 -14.76 -35.82 11.82
C LYS A 27 -14.34 -36.43 13.16
N SER A 28 -14.85 -37.62 13.49
CA SER A 28 -14.51 -38.35 14.71
C SER A 28 -13.08 -38.87 14.78
N THR A 29 -12.39 -38.91 13.62
CA THR A 29 -11.00 -39.40 13.50
C THR A 29 -9.99 -38.26 13.32
N TRP A 30 -10.46 -37.01 13.33
CA TRP A 30 -9.59 -35.86 13.16
C TRP A 30 -8.70 -35.68 14.41
N ASP A 31 -7.43 -35.47 14.17
CA ASP A 31 -6.50 -35.07 15.22
C ASP A 31 -6.70 -33.59 15.64
N LYS A 32 -6.03 -33.18 16.72
CA LYS A 32 -6.15 -31.82 17.25
C LYS A 32 -5.71 -30.75 16.24
N ALA A 33 -4.73 -31.02 15.41
CA ALA A 33 -4.22 -30.08 14.42
C ALA A 33 -5.23 -29.85 13.30
N VAL A 34 -5.84 -30.92 12.78
CA VAL A 34 -6.90 -30.84 11.76
C VAL A 34 -8.12 -30.11 12.29
N VAL A 35 -8.53 -30.35 13.55
CA VAL A 35 -9.64 -29.64 14.18
C VAL A 35 -9.30 -28.16 14.37
N ALA A 36 -8.10 -27.80 14.77
CA ALA A 36 -7.66 -26.43 14.94
C ALA A 36 -7.68 -25.67 13.61
N ALA A 37 -7.15 -26.26 12.54
CA ALA A 37 -7.16 -25.68 11.21
C ALA A 37 -8.59 -25.48 10.66
N ALA A 38 -9.49 -26.43 10.85
CA ALA A 38 -10.89 -26.31 10.46
C ALA A 38 -11.59 -25.18 11.24
N ASN A 39 -11.32 -25.05 12.54
CA ASN A 39 -11.85 -23.97 13.36
C ASN A 39 -11.30 -22.61 12.93
N ALA A 40 -10.01 -22.52 12.60
CA ALA A 40 -9.36 -21.32 12.11
C ALA A 40 -10.01 -20.84 10.79
N ASN A 41 -10.23 -21.77 9.83
CA ASN A 41 -10.94 -21.49 8.59
C ASN A 41 -12.37 -20.96 8.86
N SER A 42 -13.10 -21.59 9.77
CA SER A 42 -14.46 -21.17 10.11
C SER A 42 -14.50 -19.77 10.77
N LYS A 43 -13.55 -19.48 11.66
CA LYS A 43 -13.41 -18.16 12.27
C LYS A 43 -13.06 -17.09 11.22
N ALA A 44 -12.14 -17.39 10.30
CA ALA A 44 -11.75 -16.49 9.22
C ALA A 44 -12.95 -16.18 8.31
N LEU A 45 -13.70 -17.20 7.87
CA LEU A 45 -14.90 -17.02 7.06
C LEU A 45 -15.94 -16.13 7.76
N ASN A 46 -16.23 -16.42 9.04
CA ASN A 46 -17.19 -15.62 9.80
C ASN A 46 -16.74 -14.15 9.91
N ALA A 47 -15.46 -13.91 10.17
CA ALA A 47 -14.93 -12.56 10.25
C ALA A 47 -14.97 -11.81 8.90
N ILE A 48 -14.72 -12.51 7.80
CA ILE A 48 -14.85 -11.96 6.45
C ILE A 48 -16.34 -11.62 6.18
N PHE A 49 -17.26 -12.54 6.43
CA PHE A 49 -18.68 -12.35 6.19
C PHE A 49 -19.29 -11.20 7.00
N CYS A 50 -18.84 -11.01 8.24
CA CYS A 50 -19.25 -9.88 9.06
C CYS A 50 -18.71 -8.53 8.58
N GLY A 51 -17.63 -8.53 7.80
CA GLY A 51 -16.94 -7.32 7.35
C GLY A 51 -17.26 -6.87 5.93
N VAL A 52 -18.15 -7.55 5.21
CA VAL A 52 -18.53 -7.25 3.83
C VAL A 52 -19.95 -6.72 3.72
N SER A 53 -20.28 -6.07 2.60
CA SER A 53 -21.65 -5.64 2.30
C SER A 53 -22.58 -6.82 2.01
N PRO A 54 -23.92 -6.65 2.13
CA PRO A 54 -24.87 -7.70 1.78
C PRO A 54 -24.71 -8.25 0.35
N ASP A 55 -24.42 -7.38 -0.60
CA ASP A 55 -24.24 -7.78 -2.01
C ASP A 55 -23.00 -8.66 -2.19
N GLU A 56 -21.92 -8.33 -1.50
CA GLU A 56 -20.70 -9.13 -1.49
C GLU A 56 -20.89 -10.45 -0.76
N PHE A 57 -21.57 -10.41 0.38
CA PHE A 57 -21.93 -11.63 1.10
C PHE A 57 -22.68 -12.62 0.22
N HIS A 58 -23.68 -12.17 -0.56
CA HIS A 58 -24.40 -13.05 -1.49
C HIS A 58 -23.48 -13.72 -2.52
N ARG A 59 -22.41 -13.04 -2.95
CA ARG A 59 -21.46 -13.59 -3.93
C ARG A 59 -20.52 -14.64 -3.34
N ILE A 60 -20.19 -14.57 -2.05
CA ILE A 60 -19.17 -15.40 -1.41
C ILE A 60 -19.72 -16.38 -0.38
N SER A 61 -20.99 -16.26 0.02
CA SER A 61 -21.61 -17.05 1.11
C SER A 61 -21.62 -18.57 0.88
N HIS A 62 -21.52 -19.02 -0.38
CA HIS A 62 -21.47 -20.43 -0.72
C HIS A 62 -20.07 -21.05 -0.61
N ILE A 63 -19.03 -20.23 -0.39
CA ILE A 63 -17.62 -20.66 -0.32
C ILE A 63 -17.32 -21.12 1.11
N THR A 64 -16.64 -22.24 1.23
CA THR A 64 -16.32 -22.86 2.52
C THR A 64 -14.85 -22.74 2.93
N VAL A 65 -14.01 -22.14 2.07
CA VAL A 65 -12.58 -21.94 2.29
C VAL A 65 -12.28 -20.46 2.39
N ALA A 66 -11.68 -20.04 3.50
CA ALA A 66 -11.39 -18.63 3.78
C ALA A 66 -10.43 -18.03 2.75
N LYS A 67 -9.44 -18.78 2.28
CA LYS A 67 -8.49 -18.36 1.25
C LYS A 67 -9.20 -18.03 -0.07
N GLU A 68 -10.05 -18.92 -0.56
CA GLU A 68 -10.80 -18.70 -1.81
C GLU A 68 -11.72 -17.48 -1.70
N THR A 69 -12.37 -17.33 -0.55
CA THR A 69 -13.21 -16.17 -0.26
C THR A 69 -12.42 -14.88 -0.30
N TRP A 70 -11.23 -14.89 0.29
CA TRP A 70 -10.33 -13.73 0.29
C TRP A 70 -9.82 -13.38 -1.11
N GLU A 71 -9.38 -14.37 -1.89
CA GLU A 71 -8.91 -14.19 -3.27
C GLU A 71 -9.99 -13.58 -4.18
N ILE A 72 -11.25 -13.99 -4.01
CA ILE A 72 -12.37 -13.39 -4.75
C ILE A 72 -12.58 -11.93 -4.37
N LEU A 73 -12.55 -11.62 -3.08
CA LEU A 73 -12.67 -10.24 -2.61
C LEU A 73 -11.48 -9.40 -3.08
N GLU A 74 -10.26 -9.90 -2.95
CA GLU A 74 -9.05 -9.23 -3.41
C GLU A 74 -9.13 -8.93 -4.91
N THR A 75 -9.53 -9.92 -5.71
CA THR A 75 -9.73 -9.74 -7.16
C THR A 75 -10.81 -8.70 -7.47
N THR A 76 -11.88 -8.68 -6.67
CA THR A 76 -12.99 -7.73 -6.86
C THR A 76 -12.55 -6.29 -6.58
N TYR A 77 -11.80 -6.07 -5.49
CA TYR A 77 -11.42 -4.72 -5.05
C TYR A 77 -10.11 -4.21 -5.64
N GLU A 78 -9.12 -5.09 -5.78
CA GLU A 78 -7.81 -4.70 -6.27
C GLU A 78 -7.61 -5.00 -7.76
N GLY A 79 -8.46 -5.83 -8.31
CA GLY A 79 -8.38 -6.31 -9.70
C GLY A 79 -7.41 -7.47 -9.87
N THR A 80 -7.37 -8.00 -11.09
CA THR A 80 -6.43 -9.06 -11.45
C THR A 80 -4.99 -8.54 -11.43
N LYS A 81 -4.00 -9.43 -11.35
CA LYS A 81 -2.57 -9.09 -11.44
C LYS A 81 -2.29 -8.14 -12.61
N LYS A 82 -2.87 -8.40 -13.77
CA LYS A 82 -2.71 -7.55 -14.97
C LYS A 82 -3.22 -6.11 -14.73
N VAL A 83 -4.33 -5.95 -14.02
CA VAL A 83 -4.88 -4.62 -13.69
C VAL A 83 -3.98 -3.90 -12.69
N LYS A 84 -3.45 -4.61 -11.68
CA LYS A 84 -2.46 -4.05 -10.74
C LYS A 84 -1.20 -3.60 -11.47
N ASP A 85 -0.65 -4.43 -12.35
CA ASP A 85 0.55 -4.11 -13.14
C ASP A 85 0.32 -2.89 -14.03
N THR A 86 -0.84 -2.81 -14.70
CA THR A 86 -1.22 -1.63 -15.51
C THR A 86 -1.32 -0.36 -14.65
N LYS A 87 -1.96 -0.43 -13.48
CA LYS A 87 -2.05 0.69 -12.55
C LYS A 87 -0.67 1.14 -12.06
N LEU A 88 0.22 0.20 -11.71
CA LEU A 88 1.59 0.49 -11.31
C LEU A 88 2.38 1.18 -12.42
N GLN A 89 2.22 0.74 -13.66
CA GLN A 89 2.85 1.38 -14.83
C GLN A 89 2.37 2.82 -15.01
N MET A 90 1.05 3.05 -14.93
CA MET A 90 0.48 4.40 -15.01
C MET A 90 1.00 5.31 -13.88
N LEU A 91 1.06 4.80 -12.66
CA LEU A 91 1.60 5.55 -11.51
C LEU A 91 3.10 5.83 -11.67
N THR A 92 3.85 4.91 -12.29
CA THR A 92 5.28 5.11 -12.58
C THR A 92 5.47 6.23 -13.61
N THR A 93 4.70 6.23 -14.68
CA THR A 93 4.70 7.32 -15.68
C THR A 93 4.33 8.65 -15.01
N ARG A 94 3.23 8.69 -14.23
CA ARG A 94 2.81 9.89 -13.49
C ARG A 94 3.92 10.37 -12.54
N PHE A 95 4.59 9.46 -11.82
CA PHE A 95 5.72 9.80 -10.96
C PHE A 95 6.88 10.45 -11.74
N GLU A 96 7.25 9.91 -12.90
CA GLU A 96 8.35 10.44 -13.70
C GLU A 96 8.02 11.80 -14.34
N GLU A 97 6.79 12.01 -14.77
CA GLU A 97 6.33 13.27 -15.39
C GLU A 97 6.07 14.39 -14.39
N LEU A 98 5.84 14.04 -13.10
CA LEU A 98 5.44 15.00 -12.08
C LEU A 98 6.56 16.03 -11.84
N LYS A 99 6.22 17.31 -12.05
CA LYS A 99 7.09 18.47 -11.80
C LYS A 99 6.31 19.53 -11.04
N MET A 100 7.00 20.35 -10.30
CA MET A 100 6.47 21.54 -9.65
C MET A 100 6.41 22.67 -10.66
N SER A 101 5.26 23.33 -10.78
CA SER A 101 5.09 24.54 -11.60
C SER A 101 5.62 25.77 -10.88
N GLU A 102 5.96 26.83 -11.63
CA GLU A 102 6.47 28.09 -11.06
C GLU A 102 5.49 28.76 -10.10
N ASP A 103 4.19 28.69 -10.43
CA ASP A 103 3.09 29.26 -9.65
C ASP A 103 2.53 28.30 -8.57
N GLU A 104 3.13 27.11 -8.40
CA GLU A 104 2.65 26.11 -7.47
C GLU A 104 3.42 26.20 -6.15
N SER A 105 2.72 26.06 -5.00
CA SER A 105 3.40 25.92 -3.72
C SER A 105 4.05 24.54 -3.59
N PHE A 106 5.17 24.49 -2.86
CA PHE A 106 5.85 23.24 -2.57
C PHE A 106 4.94 22.22 -1.87
N ASN A 107 4.05 22.68 -0.99
CA ASN A 107 3.07 21.82 -0.33
C ASN A 107 2.11 21.16 -1.31
N SER A 108 1.61 21.90 -2.31
CA SER A 108 0.72 21.35 -3.34
C SER A 108 1.46 20.30 -4.18
N PHE A 109 2.65 20.61 -4.64
CA PHE A 109 3.50 19.67 -5.38
C PHE A 109 3.78 18.40 -4.56
N TYR A 110 4.21 18.55 -3.29
CA TYR A 110 4.51 17.41 -2.43
C TYR A 110 3.29 16.55 -2.15
N SER A 111 2.12 17.14 -1.99
CA SER A 111 0.87 16.39 -1.82
C SER A 111 0.56 15.50 -3.02
N ARG A 112 0.71 16.03 -4.26
CA ARG A 112 0.53 15.25 -5.50
C ARG A 112 1.56 14.11 -5.61
N LEU A 113 2.81 14.38 -5.25
CA LEU A 113 3.88 13.37 -5.25
C LEU A 113 3.59 12.27 -4.24
N ASN A 114 3.22 12.65 -3.01
CA ASN A 114 2.90 11.71 -1.94
C ASN A 114 1.69 10.83 -2.26
N GLU A 115 0.67 11.38 -2.92
CA GLU A 115 -0.49 10.61 -3.41
C GLU A 115 -0.04 9.45 -4.32
N VAL A 116 0.90 9.72 -5.25
CA VAL A 116 1.45 8.69 -6.14
C VAL A 116 2.26 7.65 -5.36
N VAL A 117 3.09 8.08 -4.40
CA VAL A 117 3.91 7.19 -3.56
C VAL A 117 3.03 6.26 -2.72
N VAL A 118 1.99 6.81 -2.07
CA VAL A 118 1.03 6.04 -1.27
C VAL A 118 0.23 5.08 -2.16
N SER A 119 -0.20 5.52 -3.35
CA SER A 119 -0.92 4.67 -4.29
C SER A 119 -0.08 3.48 -4.76
N LYS A 120 1.21 3.67 -5.03
CA LYS A 120 2.14 2.58 -5.37
C LYS A 120 2.35 1.64 -4.19
N PHE A 121 2.49 2.17 -2.98
CA PHE A 121 2.62 1.37 -1.75
C PHE A 121 1.38 0.48 -1.53
N ASN A 122 0.17 1.02 -1.73
CA ASN A 122 -1.08 0.27 -1.60
C ASN A 122 -1.21 -0.87 -2.63
N LEU A 123 -0.54 -0.75 -3.78
CA LEU A 123 -0.43 -1.80 -4.79
C LEU A 123 0.75 -2.77 -4.55
N GLY A 124 1.45 -2.64 -3.41
CA GLY A 124 2.54 -3.53 -3.01
C GLY A 124 3.93 -3.08 -3.45
N GLU A 125 4.08 -1.91 -4.10
CA GLU A 125 5.39 -1.37 -4.50
C GLU A 125 5.87 -0.29 -3.54
N LYS A 126 6.81 -0.64 -2.66
CA LYS A 126 7.47 0.30 -1.76
C LYS A 126 8.56 1.06 -2.49
N MET A 127 8.56 2.38 -2.36
CA MET A 127 9.62 3.25 -2.89
C MET A 127 10.64 3.60 -1.80
N GLU A 128 11.92 3.57 -2.16
CA GLU A 128 13.01 3.99 -1.28
C GLU A 128 13.03 5.51 -1.10
N ASP A 129 13.38 5.98 0.10
CA ASP A 129 13.48 7.40 0.43
C ASP A 129 14.40 8.13 -0.55
N SER A 130 15.56 7.54 -0.90
CA SER A 130 16.53 8.09 -1.85
C SER A 130 15.94 8.37 -3.23
N LYS A 131 15.08 7.48 -3.73
CA LYS A 131 14.39 7.68 -5.01
C LYS A 131 13.41 8.84 -4.95
N ILE A 132 12.68 8.98 -3.83
CA ILE A 132 11.75 10.08 -3.60
C ILE A 132 12.51 11.41 -3.45
N VAL A 133 13.59 11.44 -2.67
CA VAL A 133 14.47 12.60 -2.49
C VAL A 133 14.99 13.10 -3.83
N ARG A 134 15.60 12.22 -4.64
CA ARG A 134 16.11 12.59 -5.97
C ARG A 134 15.00 13.11 -6.89
N LYS A 135 13.80 12.51 -6.81
CA LYS A 135 12.66 12.99 -7.59
C LYS A 135 12.22 14.39 -7.16
N ILE A 136 12.12 14.66 -5.87
CA ILE A 136 11.79 15.99 -5.38
C ILE A 136 12.79 17.01 -5.92
N LEU A 137 14.09 16.83 -5.68
CA LEU A 137 15.12 17.80 -6.04
C LEU A 137 15.14 18.14 -7.53
N ARG A 138 15.02 17.14 -8.41
CA ARG A 138 15.02 17.39 -9.87
C ARG A 138 13.67 17.87 -10.44
N SER A 139 12.63 17.92 -9.61
CA SER A 139 11.30 18.38 -10.02
C SER A 139 10.98 19.80 -9.60
N LEU A 140 11.88 20.44 -8.83
CA LEU A 140 11.73 21.81 -8.34
C LEU A 140 12.02 22.83 -9.46
N PRO A 141 11.32 24.01 -9.46
CA PRO A 141 11.56 25.10 -10.40
C PRO A 141 12.87 25.86 -10.09
N GLU A 142 13.24 26.75 -10.99
CA GLU A 142 14.49 27.53 -10.92
C GLU A 142 14.63 28.33 -9.62
N SER A 143 13.52 28.80 -9.04
CA SER A 143 13.50 29.52 -7.75
C SER A 143 14.12 28.71 -6.58
N PHE A 144 14.14 27.40 -6.66
CA PHE A 144 14.74 26.50 -5.65
C PHE A 144 16.18 26.10 -5.97
N ARG A 145 16.74 26.49 -7.11
CA ARG A 145 18.04 26.00 -7.59
C ARG A 145 19.17 26.17 -6.59
N ALA A 146 19.30 27.36 -5.98
CA ALA A 146 20.35 27.61 -4.96
C ALA A 146 20.22 26.64 -3.78
N LYS A 147 19.01 26.32 -3.36
CA LYS A 147 18.77 25.38 -2.27
C LYS A 147 19.05 23.93 -2.67
N VAL A 148 18.71 23.55 -3.89
CA VAL A 148 18.99 22.22 -4.44
C VAL A 148 20.49 22.00 -4.50
N THR A 149 21.26 22.93 -5.08
CA THR A 149 22.73 22.86 -5.16
C THR A 149 23.35 22.72 -3.77
N ALA A 150 22.94 23.54 -2.80
CA ALA A 150 23.46 23.46 -1.43
C ALA A 150 23.18 22.10 -0.76
N ILE A 151 22.04 21.45 -1.07
CA ILE A 151 21.72 20.12 -0.54
C ILE A 151 22.60 19.06 -1.21
N GLU A 152 22.74 19.10 -2.53
CA GLU A 152 23.56 18.15 -3.31
C GLU A 152 25.03 18.20 -2.94
N GLU A 153 25.57 19.40 -2.64
CA GLU A 153 26.97 19.57 -2.23
C GLU A 153 27.22 19.17 -0.77
N SER A 154 26.23 19.27 0.10
CA SER A 154 26.44 19.15 1.56
C SER A 154 26.19 17.74 2.11
N LYS A 155 25.51 16.84 1.38
CA LYS A 155 25.04 15.54 1.91
C LYS A 155 25.02 14.46 0.85
N ASP A 156 25.25 13.22 1.30
CA ASP A 156 24.87 12.05 0.52
C ASP A 156 23.34 11.97 0.45
N LEU A 157 22.79 12.01 -0.76
CA LEU A 157 21.34 12.00 -1.00
C LEU A 157 20.69 10.70 -0.53
N ASP A 158 21.46 9.63 -0.38
CA ASP A 158 20.97 8.34 0.09
C ASP A 158 20.69 8.33 1.60
N ASP A 159 21.32 9.22 2.37
CA ASP A 159 21.12 9.37 3.81
C ASP A 159 20.01 10.37 4.20
N ILE A 160 19.47 11.09 3.22
CA ILE A 160 18.47 12.11 3.49
C ILE A 160 17.09 11.45 3.67
N LYS A 161 16.47 11.67 4.85
CA LYS A 161 15.07 11.32 5.06
C LYS A 161 14.14 12.30 4.36
N VAL A 162 13.12 11.78 3.66
CA VAL A 162 12.13 12.59 2.92
C VAL A 162 11.53 13.70 3.79
N GLN A 163 11.14 13.39 5.03
CA GLN A 163 10.52 14.37 5.94
C GLN A 163 11.47 15.54 6.28
N LYS A 164 12.77 15.27 6.44
CA LYS A 164 13.79 16.30 6.70
C LYS A 164 13.96 17.22 5.48
N LEU A 165 13.96 16.64 4.29
CA LEU A 165 14.03 17.39 3.04
C LEU A 165 12.82 18.29 2.87
N VAL A 166 11.62 17.75 3.06
CA VAL A 166 10.34 18.46 2.96
C VAL A 166 10.33 19.68 3.89
N GLY A 167 10.62 19.51 5.18
CA GLY A 167 10.68 20.64 6.12
C GLY A 167 11.70 21.70 5.72
N SER A 168 12.87 21.30 5.17
CA SER A 168 13.90 22.25 4.70
C SER A 168 13.47 23.02 3.46
N LEU A 169 12.73 22.41 2.54
CA LEU A 169 12.23 23.06 1.33
C LEU A 169 11.04 23.99 1.63
N GLN A 170 10.15 23.60 2.54
CA GLN A 170 9.07 24.46 3.04
C GLN A 170 9.61 25.74 3.69
N ALA A 171 10.62 25.60 4.57
CA ALA A 171 11.27 26.74 5.21
C ALA A 171 11.97 27.65 4.20
N TYR A 172 12.57 27.06 3.16
CA TYR A 172 13.21 27.84 2.08
C TYR A 172 12.19 28.61 1.24
N GLU A 173 11.06 27.96 0.87
CA GLU A 173 9.96 28.61 0.14
C GLU A 173 9.48 29.89 0.87
N MET A 174 9.31 29.81 2.20
CA MET A 174 8.89 30.96 3.01
C MET A 174 9.92 32.10 3.00
N SER A 175 11.18 31.84 2.66
CA SER A 175 12.25 32.84 2.55
C SER A 175 12.38 33.46 1.16
N LEU A 176 11.70 32.91 0.16
CA LEU A 176 11.69 33.48 -1.18
C LEU A 176 10.86 34.79 -1.19
N PRO A 177 11.34 35.84 -1.88
CA PRO A 177 10.52 37.04 -2.06
C PRO A 177 9.22 36.66 -2.79
N ASN A 178 8.10 37.13 -2.26
CA ASN A 178 6.79 36.96 -2.88
C ASN A 178 6.85 37.47 -4.33
N GLN A 179 6.63 36.58 -5.28
CA GLN A 179 6.35 36.93 -6.66
C GLN A 179 4.92 37.42 -6.81
#